data_5d692aeb00557e2abff40304a579a547
#
_entry.id   5d692aeb00557e2abff40304a579a547
#
_cell.length_a   1.000
_cell.length_b   1.000
_cell.length_c   1.000
_cell.angle_alpha   90.00
_cell.angle_beta   90.00
_cell.angle_gamma   90.00
#
_symmetry.space_group_name_H-M   'P 1'
#
loop_
_entity.id
_entity.type
_entity.pdbx_description
1 polymer ?
#
loop_
_entity_poly.entity_id
_entity_poly.type
_entity_poly.pdbx_seq_one_letter_code
_entity_poly.pdbx_strand_id
1 'polypeptide(L)'
;MRLLFRADGNATIGLGHVVRSLALVDMVRTVAPCWFAIQNPSAAIRELLGQAQVTLLELPVQPIAQEAAYLAAQVQPNDVVVLDGYSFDTAYQHTLQTSGCRLVVIDDLRAWPSAADLIINHSPGVTPAMYQARAETRFCLGPDYSLLRAPFLAGFRLPAPPTPAEKVLICFGGADPLQLTSRFLAALLPVEAVAEIGVITGSAFPHTPQLQELAAGYPRKQVTFYQNAAAPQMADLLQGHDAIVCPASTILIESLFLGKAVATGYYVENQRHLATYVHENQQAFSLGDLNNIAVGDLQAILTEALYYLEHHPRQPYVQAPGPGRLQNEFRHLLPAGPEIVP
;
A
#
# COMPACT_ATOMS: atom_id res chain seq x y z
N MET A 1 3.12 6.63 -27.68
CA MET A 1 3.72 6.85 -26.35
C MET A 1 2.66 6.70 -25.30
N ARG A 2 2.84 5.79 -24.36
CA ARG A 2 1.91 5.49 -23.25
C ARG A 2 2.70 4.99 -22.04
N LEU A 3 2.04 5.02 -20.86
CA LEU A 3 2.51 4.34 -19.66
C LEU A 3 1.79 2.99 -19.57
N LEU A 4 2.52 1.90 -19.68
CA LEU A 4 1.98 0.54 -19.63
C LEU A 4 2.34 -0.10 -18.29
N PHE A 5 1.36 -0.25 -17.41
CA PHE A 5 1.52 -0.89 -16.12
C PHE A 5 1.33 -2.40 -16.27
N ARG A 6 2.24 -3.19 -15.74
CA ARG A 6 2.16 -4.64 -15.68
C ARG A 6 2.20 -5.11 -14.23
N ALA A 7 1.07 -5.59 -13.74
CA ALA A 7 0.96 -6.20 -12.42
C ALA A 7 -0.05 -7.34 -12.44
N ASP A 8 0.06 -8.28 -11.51
CA ASP A 8 -0.91 -9.34 -11.32
C ASP A 8 -1.66 -9.19 -9.99
N GLY A 9 -2.88 -9.73 -9.96
CA GLY A 9 -3.70 -9.84 -8.77
C GLY A 9 -4.62 -11.05 -8.87
N ASN A 10 -4.64 -11.88 -7.82
CA ASN A 10 -5.52 -13.04 -7.71
C ASN A 10 -5.74 -13.43 -6.25
N ALA A 11 -6.47 -14.51 -6.00
CA ALA A 11 -6.77 -14.99 -4.65
C ALA A 11 -5.51 -15.41 -3.86
N THR A 12 -4.42 -15.78 -4.55
CA THR A 12 -3.17 -16.25 -3.92
C THR A 12 -2.25 -15.10 -3.56
N ILE A 13 -1.99 -14.17 -4.50
CA ILE A 13 -1.07 -13.03 -4.30
C ILE A 13 -1.79 -11.77 -3.79
N GLY A 14 -3.13 -11.80 -3.73
CA GLY A 14 -3.94 -10.65 -3.34
C GLY A 14 -4.06 -9.57 -4.42
N LEU A 15 -4.58 -8.42 -4.03
CA LEU A 15 -4.77 -7.25 -4.92
C LEU A 15 -3.72 -6.16 -4.71
N GLY A 16 -2.74 -6.37 -3.84
CA GLY A 16 -1.78 -5.34 -3.41
C GLY A 16 -1.05 -4.66 -4.56
N HIS A 17 -0.49 -5.45 -5.50
CA HIS A 17 0.22 -4.93 -6.67
C HIS A 17 -0.70 -4.13 -7.61
N VAL A 18 -1.91 -4.63 -7.88
CA VAL A 18 -2.89 -3.92 -8.72
C VAL A 18 -3.29 -2.58 -8.09
N VAL A 19 -3.63 -2.58 -6.80
CA VAL A 19 -4.04 -1.36 -6.07
C VAL A 19 -2.89 -0.35 -6.00
N ARG A 20 -1.66 -0.81 -5.74
CA ARG A 20 -0.46 0.02 -5.69
C ARG A 20 -0.13 0.61 -7.08
N SER A 21 -0.20 -0.20 -8.12
CA SER A 21 -0.02 0.27 -9.50
C SER A 21 -1.09 1.30 -9.90
N LEU A 22 -2.35 1.10 -9.50
CA LEU A 22 -3.43 2.07 -9.76
C LEU A 22 -3.25 3.38 -8.99
N ALA A 23 -2.69 3.34 -7.78
CA ALA A 23 -2.29 4.54 -7.06
C ALA A 23 -1.22 5.34 -7.84
N LEU A 24 -0.23 4.66 -8.42
CA LEU A 24 0.76 5.30 -9.28
C LEU A 24 0.13 5.83 -10.58
N VAL A 25 -0.81 5.10 -11.20
CA VAL A 25 -1.58 5.58 -12.36
C VAL A 25 -2.23 6.93 -12.03
N ASP A 26 -2.92 7.05 -10.90
CA ASP A 26 -3.58 8.31 -10.51
C ASP A 26 -2.56 9.45 -10.34
N MET A 27 -1.37 9.16 -9.85
CA MET A 27 -0.31 10.15 -9.67
C MET A 27 0.31 10.63 -10.99
N VAL A 28 0.39 9.77 -12.02
CA VAL A 28 1.13 10.07 -13.26
C VAL A 28 0.26 10.19 -14.53
N ARG A 29 -1.06 9.98 -14.43
CA ARG A 29 -1.98 10.00 -15.59
C ARG A 29 -1.98 11.29 -16.41
N THR A 30 -1.56 12.41 -15.81
CA THR A 30 -1.38 13.69 -16.52
C THR A 30 -0.13 13.75 -17.38
N VAL A 31 0.76 12.75 -17.27
CA VAL A 31 2.02 12.70 -18.03
C VAL A 31 1.81 12.04 -19.39
N ALA A 32 1.09 10.92 -19.44
CA ALA A 32 0.72 10.23 -20.68
C ALA A 32 -0.46 9.27 -20.46
N PRO A 33 -1.14 8.79 -21.52
CA PRO A 33 -2.20 7.78 -21.42
C PRO A 33 -1.72 6.52 -20.72
N CYS A 34 -2.52 6.01 -19.77
CA CYS A 34 -2.20 4.84 -18.97
C CYS A 34 -2.93 3.59 -19.47
N TRP A 35 -2.18 2.51 -19.59
CA TRP A 35 -2.65 1.18 -19.96
C TRP A 35 -2.28 0.20 -18.86
N PHE A 36 -3.07 -0.86 -18.70
CA PHE A 36 -2.81 -1.89 -17.70
C PHE A 36 -2.81 -3.28 -18.34
N ALA A 37 -1.65 -3.93 -18.29
CA ALA A 37 -1.44 -5.28 -18.80
C ALA A 37 -1.51 -6.29 -17.66
N ILE A 38 -2.37 -7.31 -17.79
CA ILE A 38 -2.60 -8.31 -16.75
C ILE A 38 -3.03 -9.64 -17.37
N GLN A 39 -2.61 -10.76 -16.78
CA GLN A 39 -3.12 -12.08 -17.12
C GLN A 39 -4.40 -12.40 -16.34
N ASN A 40 -5.40 -12.94 -17.01
CA ASN A 40 -6.62 -13.50 -16.43
C ASN A 40 -7.23 -12.66 -15.28
N PRO A 41 -7.55 -11.37 -15.50
CA PRO A 41 -8.13 -10.52 -14.45
C PRO A 41 -9.50 -11.02 -14.02
N SER A 42 -9.75 -11.10 -12.72
CA SER A 42 -11.07 -11.38 -12.15
C SER A 42 -12.06 -10.27 -12.46
N ALA A 43 -13.37 -10.53 -12.30
CA ALA A 43 -14.41 -9.49 -12.47
C ALA A 43 -14.16 -8.27 -11.58
N ALA A 44 -13.74 -8.48 -10.34
CA ALA A 44 -13.40 -7.39 -9.40
C ALA A 44 -12.21 -6.55 -9.88
N ILE A 45 -11.17 -7.18 -10.45
CA ILE A 45 -10.03 -6.45 -11.02
C ILE A 45 -10.47 -5.65 -12.26
N ARG A 46 -11.27 -6.24 -13.15
CA ARG A 46 -11.82 -5.51 -14.32
C ARG A 46 -12.63 -4.29 -13.91
N GLU A 47 -13.41 -4.41 -12.84
CA GLU A 47 -14.18 -3.29 -12.29
C GLU A 47 -13.24 -2.19 -11.74
N LEU A 48 -12.20 -2.54 -10.96
CA LEU A 48 -11.20 -1.59 -10.47
C LEU A 48 -10.48 -0.87 -11.60
N LEU A 49 -10.07 -1.59 -12.65
CA LEU A 49 -9.42 -1.00 -13.83
C LEU A 49 -10.36 -0.06 -14.59
N GLY A 50 -11.65 -0.44 -14.70
CA GLY A 50 -12.69 0.39 -15.33
C GLY A 50 -12.93 1.69 -14.54
N GLN A 51 -13.03 1.61 -13.21
CA GLN A 51 -13.16 2.78 -12.33
C GLN A 51 -11.94 3.70 -12.44
N ALA A 52 -10.74 3.13 -12.56
CA ALA A 52 -9.51 3.87 -12.75
C ALA A 52 -9.35 4.46 -14.18
N GLN A 53 -10.26 4.16 -15.10
CA GLN A 53 -10.24 4.65 -16.49
C GLN A 53 -8.91 4.37 -17.22
N VAL A 54 -8.31 3.21 -16.98
CA VAL A 54 -7.14 2.73 -17.71
C VAL A 54 -7.57 1.83 -18.87
N THR A 55 -6.81 1.83 -19.96
CA THR A 55 -7.04 0.89 -21.06
C THR A 55 -6.51 -0.48 -20.68
N LEU A 56 -7.38 -1.49 -20.62
CA LEU A 56 -6.99 -2.87 -20.30
C LEU A 56 -6.33 -3.53 -21.52
N LEU A 57 -5.13 -4.08 -21.31
CA LEU A 57 -4.46 -5.01 -22.20
C LEU A 57 -4.46 -6.40 -21.53
N GLU A 58 -5.43 -7.23 -21.89
CA GLU A 58 -5.48 -8.58 -21.36
C GLU A 58 -4.45 -9.46 -22.02
N LEU A 59 -3.54 -10.01 -21.23
CA LEU A 59 -2.47 -10.89 -21.70
C LEU A 59 -2.97 -12.34 -21.74
N PRO A 60 -2.54 -13.13 -22.74
CA PRO A 60 -2.81 -14.56 -22.75
C PRO A 60 -2.19 -15.23 -21.53
N VAL A 61 -2.88 -16.23 -20.98
CA VAL A 61 -2.35 -17.03 -19.87
C VAL A 61 -1.21 -17.89 -20.37
N GLN A 62 -0.01 -17.61 -19.92
CA GLN A 62 1.21 -18.29 -20.33
C GLN A 62 2.31 -18.18 -19.27
N PRO A 63 3.36 -19.02 -19.32
CA PRO A 63 4.51 -18.89 -18.44
C PRO A 63 5.17 -17.52 -18.56
N ILE A 64 5.71 -17.00 -17.45
CA ILE A 64 6.28 -15.64 -17.35
C ILE A 64 7.38 -15.37 -18.39
N ALA A 65 8.21 -16.38 -18.71
CA ALA A 65 9.27 -16.24 -19.71
C ALA A 65 8.73 -16.05 -21.15
N GLN A 66 7.56 -16.63 -21.48
CA GLN A 66 6.90 -16.45 -22.77
C GLN A 66 6.14 -15.12 -22.82
N GLU A 67 5.59 -14.70 -21.69
CA GLU A 67 4.91 -13.42 -21.55
C GLU A 67 5.84 -12.26 -21.87
N ALA A 68 7.10 -12.30 -21.40
CA ALA A 68 8.07 -11.22 -21.63
C ALA A 68 8.21 -10.93 -23.13
N ALA A 69 8.38 -11.97 -23.97
CA ALA A 69 8.49 -11.81 -25.42
C ALA A 69 7.18 -11.33 -26.06
N TYR A 70 6.02 -11.85 -25.58
CA TYR A 70 4.72 -11.41 -26.06
C TYR A 70 4.48 -9.93 -25.75
N LEU A 71 4.75 -9.51 -24.51
CA LEU A 71 4.57 -8.13 -24.08
C LEU A 71 5.54 -7.18 -24.82
N ALA A 72 6.81 -7.58 -25.01
CA ALA A 72 7.79 -6.82 -25.76
C ALA A 72 7.34 -6.51 -27.20
N ALA A 73 6.64 -7.47 -27.84
CA ALA A 73 6.07 -7.29 -29.17
C ALA A 73 4.87 -6.30 -29.23
N GLN A 74 4.24 -6.02 -28.07
CA GLN A 74 3.12 -5.07 -27.95
C GLN A 74 3.59 -3.65 -27.56
N VAL A 75 4.86 -3.50 -27.17
CA VAL A 75 5.44 -2.26 -26.65
C VAL A 75 6.19 -1.52 -27.78
N GLN A 76 6.10 -0.20 -27.76
CA GLN A 76 6.81 0.66 -28.71
C GLN A 76 8.04 1.32 -28.04
N PRO A 77 9.06 1.73 -28.82
CA PRO A 77 10.29 2.32 -28.26
C PRO A 77 10.09 3.54 -27.36
N ASN A 78 9.02 4.29 -27.56
CA ASN A 78 8.71 5.48 -26.76
C ASN A 78 7.73 5.19 -25.59
N ASP A 79 7.32 3.94 -25.38
CA ASP A 79 6.49 3.59 -24.23
C ASP A 79 7.34 3.50 -22.96
N VAL A 80 6.71 3.74 -21.82
CA VAL A 80 7.26 3.46 -20.49
C VAL A 80 6.52 2.27 -19.92
N VAL A 81 7.23 1.20 -19.63
CA VAL A 81 6.66 0.00 -19.00
C VAL A 81 6.95 0.04 -17.50
N VAL A 82 5.91 -0.07 -16.69
CA VAL A 82 6.00 -0.11 -15.22
C VAL A 82 5.70 -1.53 -14.75
N LEU A 83 6.66 -2.18 -14.12
CA LEU A 83 6.53 -3.52 -13.56
C LEU A 83 6.28 -3.46 -12.05
N ASP A 84 5.25 -4.14 -11.58
CA ASP A 84 4.95 -4.31 -10.16
C ASP A 84 4.60 -5.77 -9.86
N GLY A 85 5.56 -6.52 -9.32
CA GLY A 85 5.41 -7.94 -8.99
C GLY A 85 6.73 -8.65 -8.82
N TYR A 86 6.68 -9.79 -8.14
CA TYR A 86 7.88 -10.55 -7.73
C TYR A 86 8.45 -11.49 -8.82
N SER A 87 7.70 -11.68 -9.90
CA SER A 87 8.08 -12.60 -10.99
C SER A 87 8.86 -11.93 -12.12
N PHE A 88 9.07 -10.62 -12.08
CA PHE A 88 9.72 -9.85 -13.14
C PHE A 88 11.24 -9.77 -12.92
N ASP A 89 11.90 -10.90 -13.09
CA ASP A 89 13.36 -11.04 -12.93
C ASP A 89 14.16 -10.24 -13.96
N THR A 90 15.48 -10.29 -13.84
CA THR A 90 16.39 -9.59 -14.74
C THR A 90 16.23 -10.01 -16.20
N ALA A 91 15.94 -11.31 -16.47
CA ALA A 91 15.74 -11.82 -17.83
C ALA A 91 14.45 -11.25 -18.45
N TYR A 92 13.36 -11.18 -17.67
CA TYR A 92 12.11 -10.54 -18.09
C TYR A 92 12.35 -9.08 -18.44
N GLN A 93 13.05 -8.34 -17.57
CA GLN A 93 13.38 -6.93 -17.76
C GLN A 93 14.19 -6.69 -19.03
N HIS A 94 15.24 -7.49 -19.27
CA HIS A 94 16.05 -7.39 -20.49
C HIS A 94 15.24 -7.72 -21.75
N THR A 95 14.34 -8.70 -21.69
CA THR A 95 13.49 -9.02 -22.83
C THR A 95 12.60 -7.83 -23.23
N LEU A 96 12.00 -7.14 -22.24
CA LEU A 96 11.23 -5.92 -22.52
C LEU A 96 12.08 -4.79 -23.11
N GLN A 97 13.31 -4.62 -22.65
CA GLN A 97 14.22 -3.57 -23.18
C GLN A 97 14.57 -3.79 -24.65
N THR A 98 14.44 -5.01 -25.19
CA THR A 98 14.64 -5.24 -26.65
C THR A 98 13.66 -4.47 -27.52
N SER A 99 12.49 -4.05 -26.98
CA SER A 99 11.54 -3.20 -27.67
C SER A 99 11.99 -1.71 -27.76
N GLY A 100 13.05 -1.33 -27.03
CA GLY A 100 13.52 0.05 -26.91
C GLY A 100 12.70 0.91 -25.92
N CYS A 101 11.79 0.32 -25.15
CA CYS A 101 11.00 1.03 -24.15
C CYS A 101 11.86 1.49 -22.96
N ARG A 102 11.34 2.46 -22.21
CA ARG A 102 11.83 2.78 -20.86
C ARG A 102 11.19 1.86 -19.84
N LEU A 103 11.98 1.44 -18.85
CA LEU A 103 11.54 0.49 -17.84
C LEU A 103 11.55 1.09 -16.45
N VAL A 104 10.41 1.03 -15.77
CA VAL A 104 10.24 1.38 -14.35
C VAL A 104 9.93 0.11 -13.56
N VAL A 105 10.55 -0.07 -12.42
CA VAL A 105 10.27 -1.20 -11.52
C VAL A 105 9.85 -0.67 -10.15
N ILE A 106 8.69 -1.11 -9.67
CA ILE A 106 8.27 -0.96 -8.28
C ILE A 106 8.80 -2.19 -7.54
N ASP A 107 9.80 -1.99 -6.67
CA ASP A 107 10.54 -3.10 -6.06
C ASP A 107 10.70 -2.91 -4.56
N ASP A 108 10.04 -3.74 -3.79
CA ASP A 108 10.12 -3.81 -2.33
C ASP A 108 10.99 -4.97 -1.79
N LEU A 109 11.38 -5.91 -2.64
CA LEU A 109 12.18 -7.08 -2.23
C LEU A 109 13.67 -7.00 -2.57
N ARG A 110 14.04 -6.29 -3.63
CA ARG A 110 15.42 -6.25 -4.16
C ARG A 110 15.96 -7.65 -4.51
N ALA A 111 15.06 -8.51 -5.00
CA ALA A 111 15.36 -9.92 -5.23
C ALA A 111 16.28 -10.15 -6.45
N TRP A 112 16.28 -9.21 -7.40
CA TRP A 112 16.97 -9.37 -8.68
C TRP A 112 17.86 -8.17 -9.01
N PRO A 113 18.98 -8.35 -9.71
CA PRO A 113 19.66 -7.25 -10.40
C PRO A 113 18.67 -6.57 -11.35
N SER A 114 18.58 -5.24 -11.28
CA SER A 114 17.59 -4.49 -12.06
C SER A 114 18.19 -3.87 -13.31
N ALA A 115 17.51 -4.05 -14.44
CA ALA A 115 17.80 -3.38 -15.70
C ALA A 115 17.01 -2.08 -15.90
N ALA A 116 16.21 -1.66 -14.91
CA ALA A 116 15.30 -0.53 -14.99
C ALA A 116 16.01 0.83 -15.23
N ASP A 117 15.33 1.74 -15.92
CA ASP A 117 15.71 3.14 -16.01
C ASP A 117 15.36 3.89 -14.73
N LEU A 118 14.27 3.48 -14.04
CA LEU A 118 13.82 4.03 -12.77
C LEU A 118 13.38 2.93 -11.83
N ILE A 119 13.84 2.97 -10.59
CA ILE A 119 13.37 2.10 -9.50
C ILE A 119 12.57 2.95 -8.50
N ILE A 120 11.37 2.48 -8.17
CA ILE A 120 10.52 3.07 -7.13
C ILE A 120 10.44 2.08 -5.95
N ASN A 121 10.83 2.53 -4.77
CA ASN A 121 10.65 1.78 -3.52
C ASN A 121 10.35 2.75 -2.39
N HIS A 122 9.11 2.75 -1.93
CA HIS A 122 8.66 3.66 -0.87
C HIS A 122 9.00 3.18 0.55
N SER A 123 9.68 2.04 0.69
CA SER A 123 10.12 1.57 2.01
C SER A 123 11.14 2.52 2.61
N PRO A 124 11.01 2.85 3.90
CA PRO A 124 11.95 3.73 4.56
C PRO A 124 13.33 3.07 4.71
N GLY A 125 14.39 3.89 4.78
CA GLY A 125 15.77 3.41 5.00
C GLY A 125 16.42 2.71 3.80
N VAL A 126 15.74 2.59 2.68
CA VAL A 126 16.29 2.01 1.44
C VAL A 126 17.18 3.02 0.73
N THR A 127 18.35 2.58 0.29
CA THR A 127 19.34 3.42 -0.41
C THR A 127 19.75 2.81 -1.75
N PRO A 128 20.26 3.61 -2.72
CA PRO A 128 20.74 3.08 -4.00
C PRO A 128 21.82 1.99 -3.85
N ALA A 129 22.66 2.06 -2.81
CA ALA A 129 23.71 1.08 -2.55
C ALA A 129 23.18 -0.34 -2.24
N MET A 130 21.89 -0.46 -1.91
CA MET A 130 21.24 -1.76 -1.67
C MET A 130 20.79 -2.46 -2.95
N TYR A 131 20.96 -1.83 -4.11
CA TYR A 131 20.56 -2.36 -5.41
C TYR A 131 21.75 -2.76 -6.27
N GLN A 132 21.58 -3.84 -7.00
CA GLN A 132 22.39 -4.14 -8.17
C GLN A 132 21.64 -3.61 -9.40
N ALA A 133 22.06 -2.44 -9.90
CA ALA A 133 21.38 -1.75 -11.00
C ALA A 133 22.41 -1.13 -11.95
N ARG A 134 21.96 -0.66 -13.13
CA ARG A 134 22.82 0.04 -14.07
C ARG A 134 23.27 1.39 -13.49
N ALA A 135 24.40 1.91 -13.96
CA ALA A 135 24.93 3.20 -13.50
C ALA A 135 23.96 4.38 -13.77
N GLU A 136 23.16 4.27 -14.84
CA GLU A 136 22.18 5.26 -15.28
C GLU A 136 20.82 5.12 -14.60
N THR A 137 20.60 4.06 -13.82
CA THR A 137 19.33 3.84 -13.12
C THR A 137 19.06 4.99 -12.14
N ARG A 138 17.92 5.61 -12.27
CA ARG A 138 17.41 6.60 -11.33
C ARG A 138 16.64 5.92 -10.21
N PHE A 139 16.57 6.58 -9.05
CA PHE A 139 15.94 6.02 -7.86
C PHE A 139 14.95 6.98 -7.23
N CYS A 140 13.75 6.49 -6.96
CA CYS A 140 12.71 7.11 -6.15
C CYS A 140 12.54 6.28 -4.87
N LEU A 141 13.34 6.56 -3.86
CA LEU A 141 13.42 5.75 -2.64
C LEU A 141 12.88 6.50 -1.43
N GLY A 142 12.23 5.74 -0.54
CA GLY A 142 11.75 6.21 0.74
C GLY A 142 10.33 6.78 0.75
N PRO A 143 9.86 7.22 1.93
CA PRO A 143 8.48 7.65 2.18
C PRO A 143 7.95 8.75 1.27
N ASP A 144 8.81 9.64 0.82
CA ASP A 144 8.46 10.74 -0.09
C ASP A 144 7.92 10.27 -1.46
N TYR A 145 8.18 9.01 -1.81
CA TYR A 145 7.71 8.36 -3.03
C TYR A 145 6.62 7.32 -2.76
N SER A 146 5.90 7.44 -1.65
CA SER A 146 4.79 6.54 -1.29
C SER A 146 3.70 6.55 -2.36
N LEU A 147 3.32 5.34 -2.77
CA LEU A 147 2.27 5.12 -3.77
C LEU A 147 0.92 5.06 -3.07
N LEU A 148 0.24 6.19 -2.99
CA LEU A 148 -1.02 6.35 -2.27
C LEU A 148 -2.17 6.72 -3.20
N ARG A 149 -3.34 6.16 -2.90
CA ARG A 149 -4.59 6.48 -3.58
C ARG A 149 -4.97 7.95 -3.35
N ALA A 150 -5.61 8.56 -4.33
CA ALA A 150 -5.91 10.00 -4.35
C ALA A 150 -6.57 10.57 -3.07
N PRO A 151 -7.55 9.90 -2.40
CA PRO A 151 -8.15 10.42 -1.17
C PRO A 151 -7.16 10.64 -0.02
N PHE A 152 -6.14 9.78 0.10
CA PHE A 152 -5.11 9.89 1.15
C PHE A 152 -4.11 11.01 0.86
N LEU A 153 -3.75 11.19 -0.42
CA LEU A 153 -2.91 12.32 -0.83
C LEU A 153 -3.63 13.66 -0.60
N ALA A 154 -4.90 13.76 -0.98
CA ALA A 154 -5.71 14.95 -0.77
C ALA A 154 -5.99 15.23 0.73
N GLY A 155 -6.10 14.17 1.51
CA GLY A 155 -6.35 14.23 2.96
C GLY A 155 -5.09 14.40 3.80
N PHE A 156 -3.90 14.59 3.23
CA PHE A 156 -2.64 14.72 3.99
C PHE A 156 -2.74 15.69 5.15
N ARG A 157 -2.25 15.25 6.32
CA ARG A 157 -2.12 16.05 7.54
C ARG A 157 -0.84 15.67 8.28
N LEU A 158 -0.20 16.63 8.88
CA LEU A 158 0.83 16.37 9.89
C LEU A 158 0.17 15.80 11.16
N PRO A 159 0.90 14.99 11.96
CA PRO A 159 0.38 14.48 13.22
C PRO A 159 -0.12 15.60 14.13
N ALA A 160 -1.35 15.45 14.62
CA ALA A 160 -1.91 16.33 15.64
C ALA A 160 -1.23 16.06 17.01
N PRO A 161 -1.32 17.00 17.96
CA PRO A 161 -0.95 16.73 19.34
C PRO A 161 -1.63 15.47 19.88
N PRO A 162 -1.00 14.77 20.83
CA PRO A 162 -1.60 13.59 21.45
C PRO A 162 -2.96 13.93 22.09
N THR A 163 -3.92 13.02 21.92
CA THR A 163 -5.28 13.12 22.49
C THR A 163 -5.74 11.74 22.94
N PRO A 164 -6.68 11.63 23.89
CA PRO A 164 -7.28 10.37 24.28
C PRO A 164 -7.80 9.58 23.07
N ALA A 165 -7.60 8.28 23.08
CA ALA A 165 -8.03 7.37 22.03
C ALA A 165 -9.38 6.73 22.39
N GLU A 166 -10.46 7.53 22.39
CA GLU A 166 -11.81 7.06 22.68
C GLU A 166 -12.43 6.28 21.50
N LYS A 167 -12.02 6.60 20.27
CA LYS A 167 -12.49 5.98 19.02
C LYS A 167 -11.35 5.25 18.33
N VAL A 168 -11.43 3.93 18.31
CA VAL A 168 -10.39 3.06 17.73
C VAL A 168 -10.91 2.35 16.49
N LEU A 169 -10.15 2.38 15.41
CA LEU A 169 -10.45 1.65 14.16
C LEU A 169 -9.52 0.45 14.02
N ILE A 170 -10.10 -0.71 13.76
CA ILE A 170 -9.38 -1.98 13.48
C ILE A 170 -9.46 -2.29 11.99
N CYS A 171 -8.32 -2.56 11.34
CA CYS A 171 -8.28 -3.00 9.94
C CYS A 171 -7.10 -3.94 9.68
N PHE A 172 -7.34 -5.25 9.53
CA PHE A 172 -6.31 -6.26 9.25
C PHE A 172 -6.38 -6.81 7.81
N GLY A 173 -7.00 -6.04 6.89
CA GLY A 173 -7.07 -6.37 5.46
C GLY A 173 -8.31 -7.19 5.07
N GLY A 174 -8.30 -7.66 3.82
CA GLY A 174 -9.51 -8.19 3.19
C GLY A 174 -9.93 -9.58 3.63
N ALA A 175 -8.98 -10.48 3.84
CA ALA A 175 -9.24 -11.90 4.15
C ALA A 175 -8.95 -12.27 5.61
N ASP A 176 -7.98 -11.60 6.24
CA ASP A 176 -7.55 -11.82 7.63
C ASP A 176 -7.45 -13.33 8.03
N PRO A 177 -6.58 -14.10 7.37
CA PRO A 177 -6.51 -15.55 7.57
C PRO A 177 -6.08 -15.95 9.00
N LEU A 178 -5.47 -15.03 9.75
CA LEU A 178 -5.02 -15.23 11.13
C LEU A 178 -6.06 -14.78 12.16
N GLN A 179 -7.25 -14.36 11.71
CA GLN A 179 -8.33 -13.87 12.56
C GLN A 179 -7.88 -12.75 13.53
N LEU A 180 -6.93 -11.92 13.12
CA LEU A 180 -6.44 -10.81 13.93
C LEU A 180 -7.55 -9.84 14.28
N THR A 181 -8.48 -9.56 13.36
CA THR A 181 -9.66 -8.73 13.61
C THR A 181 -10.44 -9.20 14.84
N SER A 182 -10.72 -10.50 14.94
CA SER A 182 -11.45 -11.07 16.08
C SER A 182 -10.66 -10.98 17.38
N ARG A 183 -9.36 -11.29 17.32
CA ARG A 183 -8.45 -11.24 18.48
C ARG A 183 -8.33 -9.81 19.02
N PHE A 184 -8.14 -8.85 18.15
CA PHE A 184 -7.98 -7.44 18.53
C PHE A 184 -9.28 -6.81 18.99
N LEU A 185 -10.42 -7.15 18.38
CA LEU A 185 -11.74 -6.73 18.88
C LEU A 185 -11.98 -7.25 20.28
N ALA A 186 -11.75 -8.55 20.53
CA ALA A 186 -11.91 -9.14 21.86
C ALA A 186 -11.06 -8.46 22.94
N ALA A 187 -9.84 -8.05 22.56
CA ALA A 187 -8.92 -7.37 23.49
C ALA A 187 -9.26 -5.90 23.73
N LEU A 188 -9.87 -5.20 22.77
CA LEU A 188 -10.27 -3.79 22.90
C LEU A 188 -11.60 -3.60 23.62
N LEU A 189 -12.54 -4.55 23.50
CA LEU A 189 -13.87 -4.45 24.12
C LEU A 189 -13.83 -4.20 25.64
N PRO A 190 -12.95 -4.85 26.45
CA PRO A 190 -12.83 -4.57 27.88
C PRO A 190 -12.05 -3.30 28.25
N VAL A 191 -11.39 -2.62 27.30
CA VAL A 191 -10.59 -1.40 27.57
C VAL A 191 -11.53 -0.23 27.84
N GLU A 192 -11.61 0.24 29.10
CA GLU A 192 -12.58 1.27 29.53
C GLU A 192 -12.46 2.59 28.78
N ALA A 193 -11.23 3.03 28.47
CA ALA A 193 -10.97 4.29 27.76
C ALA A 193 -11.54 4.31 26.33
N VAL A 194 -11.75 3.17 25.70
CA VAL A 194 -12.29 3.08 24.34
C VAL A 194 -13.81 3.02 24.38
N ALA A 195 -14.48 4.04 23.88
CA ALA A 195 -15.94 4.10 23.80
C ALA A 195 -16.51 3.56 22.48
N GLU A 196 -15.81 3.82 21.37
CA GLU A 196 -16.26 3.49 20.02
C GLU A 196 -15.20 2.65 19.28
N ILE A 197 -15.62 1.57 18.63
CA ILE A 197 -14.75 0.69 17.86
C ILE A 197 -15.31 0.53 16.46
N GLY A 198 -14.57 1.00 15.47
CA GLY A 198 -14.81 0.71 14.06
C GLY A 198 -14.05 -0.55 13.64
N VAL A 199 -14.69 -1.42 12.88
CA VAL A 199 -14.07 -2.66 12.37
C VAL A 199 -14.23 -2.72 10.86
N ILE A 200 -13.12 -2.71 10.13
CA ILE A 200 -13.13 -2.82 8.67
C ILE A 200 -12.72 -4.23 8.25
N THR A 201 -13.56 -4.86 7.42
CA THR A 201 -13.31 -6.18 6.84
C THR A 201 -13.49 -6.15 5.32
N GLY A 202 -12.86 -7.09 4.62
CA GLY A 202 -13.08 -7.26 3.18
C GLY A 202 -14.20 -8.26 2.87
N SER A 203 -14.53 -8.42 1.58
CA SER A 203 -15.55 -9.36 1.10
C SER A 203 -15.23 -10.82 1.38
N ALA A 204 -13.94 -11.14 1.50
CA ALA A 204 -13.47 -12.50 1.76
C ALA A 204 -13.40 -12.86 3.26
N PHE A 205 -13.77 -11.94 4.16
CA PHE A 205 -13.77 -12.18 5.59
C PHE A 205 -14.99 -13.03 6.02
N PRO A 206 -14.79 -14.27 6.53
CA PRO A 206 -15.93 -15.20 6.74
C PRO A 206 -16.56 -15.09 8.12
N HIS A 207 -15.98 -14.32 9.06
CA HIS A 207 -16.31 -14.38 10.50
C HIS A 207 -17.13 -13.18 11.01
N THR A 208 -17.83 -12.45 10.14
CA THR A 208 -18.65 -11.29 10.54
C THR A 208 -19.69 -11.60 11.62
N PRO A 209 -20.45 -12.73 11.57
CA PRO A 209 -21.41 -13.05 12.63
C PRO A 209 -20.77 -13.23 14.00
N GLN A 210 -19.60 -13.86 14.06
CA GLN A 210 -18.86 -14.05 15.31
C GLN A 210 -18.39 -12.73 15.92
N LEU A 211 -17.98 -11.77 15.08
CA LEU A 211 -17.62 -10.41 15.54
C LEU A 211 -18.83 -9.69 16.14
N GLN A 212 -20.00 -9.82 15.51
CA GLN A 212 -21.26 -9.22 16.00
C GLN A 212 -21.69 -9.82 17.34
N GLU A 213 -21.62 -11.14 17.47
CA GLU A 213 -21.92 -11.85 18.74
C GLU A 213 -20.96 -11.40 19.86
N LEU A 214 -19.67 -11.30 19.56
CA LEU A 214 -18.67 -10.81 20.51
C LEU A 214 -18.98 -9.37 20.97
N ALA A 215 -19.30 -8.47 20.05
CA ALA A 215 -19.66 -7.09 20.36
C ALA A 215 -20.94 -6.97 21.19
N ALA A 216 -21.94 -7.84 20.96
CA ALA A 216 -23.19 -7.85 21.70
C ALA A 216 -23.00 -8.14 23.21
N GLY A 217 -21.91 -8.82 23.60
CA GLY A 217 -21.50 -8.99 24.99
C GLY A 217 -21.09 -7.72 25.73
N TYR A 218 -20.91 -6.61 25.01
CA TYR A 218 -20.43 -5.34 25.55
C TYR A 218 -21.37 -4.16 25.20
N PRO A 219 -22.59 -4.12 25.75
CA PRO A 219 -23.64 -3.16 25.33
C PRO A 219 -23.32 -1.69 25.62
N ARG A 220 -22.26 -1.40 26.40
CA ARG A 220 -21.79 -0.04 26.65
C ARG A 220 -20.79 0.45 25.58
N LYS A 221 -20.33 -0.44 24.69
CA LYS A 221 -19.41 -0.11 23.61
C LYS A 221 -20.19 0.11 22.32
N GLN A 222 -19.88 1.16 21.60
CA GLN A 222 -20.41 1.35 20.25
C GLN A 222 -19.48 0.64 19.27
N VAL A 223 -19.93 -0.47 18.67
CA VAL A 223 -19.14 -1.20 17.67
C VAL A 223 -19.83 -1.10 16.32
N THR A 224 -19.09 -0.60 15.31
CA THR A 224 -19.62 -0.43 13.95
C THR A 224 -18.75 -1.24 12.96
N PHE A 225 -19.41 -2.05 12.15
CA PHE A 225 -18.77 -2.91 11.13
C PHE A 225 -18.91 -2.31 9.75
N TYR A 226 -17.78 -2.20 9.05
CA TYR A 226 -17.69 -1.71 7.69
C TYR A 226 -17.12 -2.81 6.80
N GLN A 227 -17.77 -3.10 5.68
CA GLN A 227 -17.32 -4.12 4.75
C GLN A 227 -16.99 -3.51 3.40
N ASN A 228 -15.85 -3.87 2.83
CA ASN A 228 -15.41 -3.42 1.50
C ASN A 228 -15.35 -1.89 1.35
N ALA A 229 -14.83 -1.18 2.35
CA ALA A 229 -14.71 0.27 2.29
C ALA A 229 -13.87 0.70 1.07
N ALA A 230 -14.48 1.46 0.17
CA ALA A 230 -13.77 2.09 -0.96
C ALA A 230 -12.77 3.15 -0.46
N ALA A 231 -11.83 3.57 -1.30
CA ALA A 231 -10.76 4.48 -0.88
C ALA A 231 -11.25 5.79 -0.23
N PRO A 232 -12.28 6.49 -0.75
CA PRO A 232 -12.82 7.67 -0.07
C PRO A 232 -13.39 7.35 1.31
N GLN A 233 -14.23 6.31 1.41
CA GLN A 233 -14.80 5.87 2.68
C GLN A 233 -13.72 5.44 3.68
N MET A 234 -12.67 4.74 3.21
CA MET A 234 -11.53 4.37 4.05
C MET A 234 -10.83 5.60 4.61
N ALA A 235 -10.60 6.63 3.80
CA ALA A 235 -9.99 7.87 4.26
C ALA A 235 -10.87 8.59 5.30
N ASP A 236 -12.19 8.63 5.10
CA ASP A 236 -13.14 9.21 6.05
C ASP A 236 -13.14 8.43 7.39
N LEU A 237 -13.15 7.09 7.32
CA LEU A 237 -13.10 6.23 8.51
C LEU A 237 -11.80 6.42 9.29
N LEU A 238 -10.65 6.46 8.60
CA LEU A 238 -9.38 6.74 9.26
C LEU A 238 -9.38 8.13 9.91
N GLN A 239 -9.89 9.15 9.24
CA GLN A 239 -9.96 10.50 9.80
C GLN A 239 -10.93 10.60 10.99
N GLY A 240 -12.03 9.87 10.96
CA GLY A 240 -13.08 9.87 11.98
C GLY A 240 -12.73 9.17 13.30
N HIS A 241 -11.62 8.44 13.37
CA HIS A 241 -11.18 7.72 14.57
C HIS A 241 -9.91 8.36 15.17
N ASP A 242 -9.72 8.24 16.48
CA ASP A 242 -8.58 8.83 17.20
C ASP A 242 -7.32 7.97 17.01
N ALA A 243 -7.45 6.66 17.08
CA ALA A 243 -6.36 5.71 16.90
C ALA A 243 -6.73 4.58 15.92
N ILE A 244 -5.71 4.10 15.21
CA ILE A 244 -5.84 3.03 14.21
C ILE A 244 -5.01 1.83 14.67
N VAL A 245 -5.59 0.62 14.58
CA VAL A 245 -4.89 -0.63 14.82
C VAL A 245 -4.86 -1.42 13.51
N CYS A 246 -3.67 -1.61 12.97
CA CYS A 246 -3.51 -2.22 11.64
C CYS A 246 -2.14 -2.91 11.47
N PRO A 247 -1.97 -3.79 10.49
CA PRO A 247 -0.65 -4.34 10.17
C PRO A 247 0.23 -3.29 9.47
N ALA A 248 1.55 -3.52 9.50
CA ALA A 248 2.53 -2.69 8.81
C ALA A 248 2.50 -2.93 7.28
N SER A 249 1.45 -2.43 6.65
CA SER A 249 1.17 -2.54 5.22
C SER A 249 0.69 -1.19 4.66
N THR A 250 0.11 -1.17 3.49
CA THR A 250 -0.40 0.06 2.85
C THR A 250 -1.32 0.88 3.77
N ILE A 251 -2.17 0.22 4.58
CA ILE A 251 -3.08 0.91 5.51
C ILE A 251 -2.33 1.70 6.60
N LEU A 252 -1.18 1.22 7.06
CA LEU A 252 -0.31 1.97 7.97
C LEU A 252 0.16 3.27 7.31
N ILE A 253 0.69 3.17 6.09
CA ILE A 253 1.19 4.34 5.35
C ILE A 253 0.07 5.35 5.12
N GLU A 254 -1.11 4.88 4.66
CA GLU A 254 -2.31 5.70 4.47
C GLU A 254 -2.72 6.42 5.76
N SER A 255 -2.69 5.72 6.90
CA SER A 255 -3.00 6.29 8.21
C SER A 255 -1.99 7.36 8.64
N LEU A 256 -0.70 7.11 8.44
CA LEU A 256 0.37 8.05 8.77
C LEU A 256 0.32 9.32 7.90
N PHE A 257 -0.05 9.18 6.62
CA PHE A 257 -0.28 10.34 5.74
C PHE A 257 -1.46 11.20 6.16
N LEU A 258 -2.47 10.61 6.80
CA LEU A 258 -3.58 11.34 7.40
C LEU A 258 -3.26 11.88 8.81
N GLY A 259 -2.01 11.76 9.28
CA GLY A 259 -1.57 12.24 10.58
C GLY A 259 -2.13 11.45 11.77
N LYS A 260 -2.62 10.22 11.55
CA LYS A 260 -3.30 9.43 12.58
C LYS A 260 -2.34 8.81 13.59
N ALA A 261 -2.84 8.60 14.80
CA ALA A 261 -2.20 7.77 15.81
C ALA A 261 -2.36 6.30 15.44
N VAL A 262 -1.27 5.54 15.36
CA VAL A 262 -1.30 4.16 14.88
C VAL A 262 -0.56 3.23 15.81
N ALA A 263 -1.23 2.13 16.20
CA ALA A 263 -0.61 0.94 16.75
C ALA A 263 -0.53 -0.12 15.64
N THR A 264 0.68 -0.53 15.29
CA THR A 264 0.94 -1.43 14.16
C THR A 264 1.78 -2.62 14.57
N GLY A 265 1.68 -3.71 13.82
CA GLY A 265 2.54 -4.87 13.97
C GLY A 265 2.73 -5.59 12.65
N TYR A 266 3.46 -6.68 12.65
CA TYR A 266 3.68 -7.49 11.45
C TYR A 266 3.26 -8.96 11.70
N TYR A 267 2.85 -9.64 10.63
CA TYR A 267 2.55 -11.09 10.66
C TYR A 267 3.21 -11.83 9.49
N VAL A 268 3.90 -11.10 8.59
CA VAL A 268 4.76 -11.62 7.53
C VAL A 268 6.08 -10.83 7.51
N GLU A 269 7.17 -11.48 7.10
CA GLU A 269 8.52 -10.95 7.26
C GLU A 269 8.75 -9.61 6.53
N ASN A 270 8.15 -9.42 5.36
CA ASN A 270 8.27 -8.17 4.60
C ASN A 270 7.65 -6.93 5.29
N GLN A 271 6.78 -7.15 6.29
CA GLN A 271 6.20 -6.07 7.10
C GLN A 271 7.08 -5.64 8.28
N ARG A 272 8.00 -6.52 8.75
CA ARG A 272 8.82 -6.29 9.94
C ARG A 272 9.59 -4.99 9.87
N HIS A 273 10.29 -4.76 8.76
CA HIS A 273 11.11 -3.56 8.58
C HIS A 273 10.31 -2.27 8.77
N LEU A 274 9.13 -2.17 8.13
CA LEU A 274 8.27 -0.99 8.24
C LEU A 274 7.75 -0.81 9.68
N ALA A 275 7.29 -1.88 10.35
CA ALA A 275 6.81 -1.81 11.73
C ALA A 275 7.91 -1.32 12.70
N THR A 276 9.13 -1.84 12.54
CA THR A 276 10.28 -1.42 13.34
C THR A 276 10.65 0.03 13.08
N TYR A 277 10.77 0.41 11.80
CA TYR A 277 11.16 1.76 11.40
C TYR A 277 10.21 2.83 11.96
N VAL A 278 8.90 2.66 11.82
CA VAL A 278 7.94 3.68 12.29
C VAL A 278 7.92 3.82 13.81
N HIS A 279 8.26 2.75 14.54
CA HIS A 279 8.39 2.79 15.99
C HIS A 279 9.66 3.52 16.42
N GLU A 280 10.81 3.14 15.89
CA GLU A 280 12.11 3.74 16.20
C GLU A 280 12.15 5.24 15.86
N ASN A 281 11.41 5.65 14.81
CA ASN A 281 11.26 7.05 14.41
C ASN A 281 10.08 7.77 15.06
N GLN A 282 9.44 7.19 16.09
CA GLN A 282 8.34 7.79 16.85
C GLN A 282 7.14 8.21 15.97
N GLN A 283 6.86 7.47 14.91
CA GLN A 283 5.75 7.73 13.98
C GLN A 283 4.51 6.92 14.32
N ALA A 284 4.72 5.72 14.89
CA ALA A 284 3.67 4.80 15.35
C ALA A 284 4.18 3.97 16.54
N PHE A 285 3.27 3.33 17.26
CA PHE A 285 3.61 2.30 18.26
C PHE A 285 3.69 0.93 17.60
N SER A 286 4.77 0.17 17.83
CA SER A 286 4.90 -1.19 17.32
C SER A 286 4.41 -2.22 18.34
N LEU A 287 3.46 -3.05 17.92
CA LEU A 287 2.96 -4.22 18.64
C LEU A 287 3.85 -5.46 18.44
N GLY A 288 4.89 -5.35 17.60
CA GLY A 288 5.80 -6.45 17.28
C GLY A 288 5.19 -7.51 16.35
N ASP A 289 5.56 -8.77 16.57
CA ASP A 289 5.07 -9.91 15.80
C ASP A 289 3.69 -10.37 16.29
N LEU A 290 2.67 -10.08 15.48
CA LEU A 290 1.27 -10.38 15.81
C LEU A 290 0.95 -11.89 15.88
N ASN A 291 1.81 -12.75 15.30
CA ASN A 291 1.66 -14.20 15.41
C ASN A 291 1.99 -14.68 16.83
N ASN A 292 2.93 -14.01 17.50
CA ASN A 292 3.50 -14.44 18.76
C ASN A 292 2.87 -13.77 19.99
N ILE A 293 1.91 -12.86 19.82
CA ILE A 293 1.20 -12.26 20.95
C ILE A 293 0.22 -13.29 21.55
N ALA A 294 0.42 -13.64 22.81
CA ALA A 294 -0.53 -14.50 23.52
C ALA A 294 -1.89 -13.77 23.70
N VAL A 295 -2.99 -14.52 23.59
CA VAL A 295 -4.35 -13.95 23.68
C VAL A 295 -4.55 -13.19 25.01
N GLY A 296 -3.99 -13.73 26.12
CA GLY A 296 -4.08 -13.11 27.45
C GLY A 296 -3.32 -11.78 27.59
N ASP A 297 -2.27 -11.55 26.78
CA ASP A 297 -1.43 -10.38 26.89
C ASP A 297 -1.91 -9.24 25.97
N LEU A 298 -2.71 -9.54 24.95
CA LEU A 298 -3.08 -8.60 23.92
C LEU A 298 -3.83 -7.37 24.46
N GLN A 299 -4.69 -7.54 25.46
CA GLN A 299 -5.39 -6.41 26.10
C GLN A 299 -4.40 -5.47 26.80
N ALA A 300 -3.43 -6.00 27.54
CA ALA A 300 -2.42 -5.19 28.22
C ALA A 300 -1.55 -4.42 27.23
N ILE A 301 -1.10 -5.10 26.16
CA ILE A 301 -0.30 -4.51 25.08
C ILE A 301 -1.07 -3.39 24.37
N LEU A 302 -2.36 -3.58 24.08
CA LEU A 302 -3.18 -2.54 23.46
C LEU A 302 -3.42 -1.36 24.41
N THR A 303 -3.62 -1.61 25.69
CA THR A 303 -3.73 -0.54 26.70
C THR A 303 -2.45 0.28 26.78
N GLU A 304 -1.29 -0.37 26.77
CA GLU A 304 0.01 0.30 26.71
C GLU A 304 0.18 1.11 25.41
N ALA A 305 -0.18 0.52 24.26
CA ALA A 305 -0.11 1.19 22.97
C ALA A 305 -0.97 2.46 22.93
N LEU A 306 -2.22 2.38 23.40
CA LEU A 306 -3.13 3.54 23.44
C LEU A 306 -2.62 4.59 24.41
N TYR A 307 -2.13 4.19 25.59
CA TYR A 307 -1.50 5.10 26.55
C TYR A 307 -0.28 5.82 25.94
N TYR A 308 0.58 5.08 25.22
CA TYR A 308 1.72 5.67 24.53
C TYR A 308 1.26 6.71 23.50
N LEU A 309 0.29 6.38 22.65
CA LEU A 309 -0.23 7.27 21.60
C LEU A 309 -0.89 8.52 22.16
N GLU A 310 -1.48 8.44 23.35
CA GLU A 310 -2.12 9.55 24.06
C GLU A 310 -1.10 10.51 24.72
N HIS A 311 0.10 10.04 25.09
CA HIS A 311 1.04 10.81 25.90
C HIS A 311 2.32 11.20 25.17
N HIS A 312 2.60 10.62 23.99
CA HIS A 312 3.83 10.90 23.26
C HIS A 312 3.55 11.59 21.92
N PRO A 313 4.24 12.73 21.64
CA PRO A 313 4.14 13.37 20.33
C PRO A 313 4.70 12.46 19.25
N ARG A 314 4.07 12.49 18.07
CA ARG A 314 4.49 11.68 16.92
C ARG A 314 5.23 12.51 15.90
N GLN A 315 6.26 11.91 15.30
CA GLN A 315 6.96 12.48 14.17
C GLN A 315 6.18 12.23 12.87
N PRO A 316 6.19 13.16 11.92
CA PRO A 316 5.55 12.94 10.63
C PRO A 316 6.29 11.87 9.82
N TYR A 317 5.53 11.03 9.12
CA TYR A 317 6.09 10.01 8.21
C TYR A 317 6.73 10.66 6.98
N VAL A 318 6.12 11.73 6.48
CA VAL A 318 6.66 12.64 5.45
C VAL A 318 6.36 14.08 5.82
N GLN A 319 7.20 15.01 5.39
CA GLN A 319 6.99 16.44 5.69
C GLN A 319 6.02 17.11 4.70
N ALA A 320 6.09 16.76 3.43
CA ALA A 320 5.28 17.34 2.37
C ALA A 320 5.17 16.36 1.20
N PRO A 321 4.12 15.54 1.17
CA PRO A 321 3.91 14.63 0.05
C PRO A 321 3.48 15.40 -1.19
N GLY A 322 3.83 14.86 -2.35
CA GLY A 322 3.32 15.41 -3.59
C GLY A 322 3.51 14.46 -4.76
N PRO A 323 2.48 14.25 -5.58
CA PRO A 323 2.59 13.46 -6.80
C PRO A 323 3.56 14.08 -7.80
N GLY A 324 3.87 15.38 -7.67
CA GLY A 324 4.76 16.11 -8.58
C GLY A 324 6.18 15.55 -8.67
N ARG A 325 6.70 14.93 -7.61
CA ARG A 325 8.02 14.30 -7.66
C ARG A 325 8.02 13.13 -8.64
N LEU A 326 7.09 12.19 -8.52
CA LEU A 326 6.96 11.06 -9.46
C LEU A 326 6.59 11.53 -10.87
N GLN A 327 5.68 12.50 -11.03
CA GLN A 327 5.36 13.07 -12.33
C GLN A 327 6.60 13.61 -13.03
N ASN A 328 7.49 14.31 -12.32
CA ASN A 328 8.73 14.84 -12.88
C ASN A 328 9.68 13.71 -13.32
N GLU A 329 9.82 12.65 -12.51
CA GLU A 329 10.61 11.49 -12.89
C GLU A 329 10.07 10.81 -14.16
N PHE A 330 8.74 10.62 -14.24
CA PHE A 330 8.13 10.06 -15.44
C PHE A 330 8.28 10.97 -16.68
N ARG A 331 8.22 12.29 -16.53
CA ARG A 331 8.50 13.21 -17.64
C ARG A 331 9.93 13.08 -18.17
N HIS A 332 10.91 12.84 -17.30
CA HIS A 332 12.30 12.62 -17.72
C HIS A 332 12.51 11.29 -18.49
N LEU A 333 11.63 10.31 -18.32
CA LEU A 333 11.68 9.05 -19.07
C LEU A 333 11.10 9.20 -20.48
N LEU A 334 10.29 10.21 -20.71
CA LEU A 334 9.68 10.46 -22.03
C LEU A 334 10.69 11.18 -22.94
N PRO A 335 10.67 10.89 -24.25
CA PRO A 335 11.48 11.66 -25.19
C PRO A 335 11.11 13.14 -25.09
N ALA A 336 12.11 14.01 -25.14
CA ALA A 336 11.88 15.44 -25.24
C ALA A 336 10.92 15.68 -26.41
N GLY A 337 9.76 16.27 -26.12
CA GLY A 337 8.85 16.70 -27.19
C GLY A 337 9.57 17.64 -28.14
N PRO A 338 9.12 17.79 -29.39
CA PRO A 338 9.71 18.82 -30.27
C PRO A 338 9.68 20.15 -29.51
N GLU A 339 10.87 20.78 -29.37
CA GLU A 339 10.94 22.12 -28.82
C GLU A 339 9.97 22.98 -29.64
N ILE A 340 8.95 23.51 -29.00
CA ILE A 340 8.13 24.55 -29.56
C ILE A 340 9.07 25.79 -29.57
N VAL A 341 9.80 25.94 -30.65
CA VAL A 341 10.56 27.18 -30.91
C VAL A 341 9.53 28.30 -30.96
N PRO A 342 9.68 29.33 -30.14
CA PRO A 342 8.72 30.45 -30.05
C PRO A 342 8.57 31.22 -31.33
#